data_fb4d8339d750a0aa6e5f238b85e276c8
#
_entry.id   fb4d8339d750a0aa6e5f238b85e276c8
#
_cell.length_a   1.000
_cell.length_b   1.000
_cell.length_c   1.000
_cell.angle_alpha   90.00
_cell.angle_beta   90.00
_cell.angle_gamma   90.00
#
_symmetry.space_group_name_H-M   'P 1'
#
loop_
_entity.id
_entity.type
_entity.pdbx_description
1 polymer ?
#
loop_
_entity_poly.entity_id
_entity_poly.type
_entity_poly.pdbx_seq_one_letter_code
_entity_poly.pdbx_strand_id
1 'polypeptide(L)'
;MPFGIPPSGGPLSRTRTRLSASSLTKYLRCEKAYFLSNKLGLSSPKSISQILGITLEDALCSILMRRPVSINSLEELKEWCFALAEEEAVQCYQASKQNWESTAWRKDSQTWEEVSVDELTRKIRNGLHLFLEEVESCYLANGGPYLDEFRQQQTPHSIPSPAWGDEPIFPIPDKVRNFGLRTWAEDEPMVWQSKDDPVSWTEAWEIARPWVKDPRVHQPQRLFHPDGWAAGELDLVLRWDGKVRLIDIKSGNPNSKFAQSLEHQLNFYAWLWHETHDNQQVDGIEGWYLDGPDRFYFPVPTEDKINQLTIEYKSIHQDMLSLGEGPVRFPDSYPKPCINAAAVS
;
A
#
# COMPACT_ATOMS: atom_id res chain seq x y z
N MET A 1 -13.74 30.65 -9.74
CA MET A 1 -13.32 29.72 -10.79
C MET A 1 -14.40 28.67 -10.96
N PRO A 2 -14.93 28.41 -12.14
CA PRO A 2 -15.97 27.42 -12.31
C PRO A 2 -15.38 26.02 -12.09
N PHE A 3 -16.06 25.23 -11.28
CA PHE A 3 -15.77 23.81 -11.14
C PHE A 3 -15.93 23.16 -12.52
N GLY A 4 -14.82 22.67 -13.08
CA GLY A 4 -14.85 21.94 -14.32
C GLY A 4 -15.65 20.65 -14.14
N ILE A 5 -16.75 20.54 -14.84
CA ILE A 5 -17.49 19.28 -14.96
C ILE A 5 -16.62 18.36 -15.82
N PRO A 6 -16.27 17.16 -15.38
CA PRO A 6 -15.51 16.24 -16.21
C PRO A 6 -16.30 15.96 -17.51
N PRO A 7 -15.65 15.95 -18.67
CA PRO A 7 -16.30 15.82 -19.96
C PRO A 7 -16.63 14.36 -20.30
N SER A 8 -17.33 13.66 -19.47
CA SER A 8 -17.99 12.40 -19.88
C SER A 8 -19.01 12.03 -18.83
N GLY A 9 -20.26 12.23 -19.14
CA GLY A 9 -21.40 11.69 -18.43
C GLY A 9 -21.40 10.17 -18.43
N GLY A 10 -20.47 9.57 -17.67
CA GLY A 10 -20.64 8.21 -17.21
C GLY A 10 -21.76 8.23 -16.18
N PRO A 11 -22.60 7.20 -16.12
CA PRO A 11 -23.70 7.15 -15.20
C PRO A 11 -23.19 7.31 -13.76
N LEU A 12 -23.88 8.10 -12.94
CA LEU A 12 -23.69 8.32 -11.51
C LEU A 12 -23.65 7.00 -10.68
N SER A 13 -23.77 5.86 -11.34
CA SER A 13 -23.89 4.52 -10.78
C SER A 13 -22.56 3.87 -10.30
N ARG A 14 -21.43 4.54 -10.38
CA ARG A 14 -20.18 4.08 -9.76
C ARG A 14 -19.90 4.80 -8.43
N THR A 15 -20.92 5.01 -7.64
CA THR A 15 -20.71 5.34 -6.23
C THR A 15 -19.94 4.19 -5.60
N ARG A 16 -18.70 4.44 -5.16
CA ARG A 16 -17.97 3.50 -4.34
C ARG A 16 -18.76 3.33 -3.05
N THR A 17 -19.53 2.26 -2.98
CA THR A 17 -20.38 1.96 -1.82
C THR A 17 -19.63 1.33 -0.66
N ARG A 18 -18.36 0.96 -0.87
CA ARG A 18 -17.53 0.33 0.15
C ARG A 18 -16.74 1.34 0.95
N LEU A 19 -16.64 1.07 2.25
CA LEU A 19 -15.72 1.78 3.13
C LEU A 19 -14.28 1.38 2.77
N SER A 20 -13.38 2.35 2.69
CA SER A 20 -11.93 2.14 2.53
C SER A 20 -11.17 3.11 3.43
N ALA A 21 -9.90 2.81 3.73
CA ALA A 21 -9.06 3.69 4.54
C ALA A 21 -9.05 5.13 4.02
N SER A 22 -8.91 5.32 2.71
CA SER A 22 -8.89 6.65 2.10
C SER A 22 -10.26 7.35 2.15
N SER A 23 -11.36 6.61 1.99
CA SER A 23 -12.71 7.18 2.08
C SER A 23 -13.07 7.54 3.53
N LEU A 24 -12.71 6.67 4.49
CA LEU A 24 -12.86 6.89 5.92
C LEU A 24 -12.09 8.15 6.35
N THR A 25 -10.80 8.24 6.07
CA THR A 25 -9.98 9.39 6.42
C THR A 25 -10.51 10.68 5.82
N LYS A 26 -11.01 10.63 4.58
CA LYS A 26 -11.60 11.79 3.93
C LYS A 26 -12.91 12.20 4.59
N TYR A 27 -13.78 11.25 4.91
CA TYR A 27 -15.04 11.48 5.59
C TYR A 27 -14.83 12.10 6.97
N LEU A 28 -13.99 11.50 7.81
CA LEU A 28 -13.65 12.00 9.14
C LEU A 28 -13.06 13.40 9.13
N ARG A 29 -12.27 13.72 8.10
CA ARG A 29 -11.70 15.05 7.94
C ARG A 29 -12.72 16.09 7.49
N CYS A 30 -13.58 15.74 6.54
CA CYS A 30 -14.58 16.64 5.98
C CYS A 30 -15.62 15.87 5.14
N GLU A 31 -16.81 15.68 5.68
CA GLU A 31 -17.95 15.02 5.00
C GLU A 31 -18.27 15.66 3.64
N LYS A 32 -18.21 17.00 3.57
CA LYS A 32 -18.43 17.73 2.31
C LYS A 32 -17.40 17.37 1.25
N ALA A 33 -16.11 17.29 1.62
CA ALA A 33 -15.04 16.88 0.69
C ALA A 33 -15.23 15.43 0.25
N TYR A 34 -15.65 14.55 1.16
CA TYR A 34 -16.03 13.18 0.84
C TYR A 34 -17.20 13.15 -0.16
N PHE A 35 -18.29 13.86 0.13
CA PHE A 35 -19.46 13.91 -0.75
C PHE A 35 -19.09 14.38 -2.15
N LEU A 36 -18.39 15.50 -2.26
CA LEU A 36 -17.98 16.05 -3.55
C LEU A 36 -17.13 15.06 -4.34
N SER A 37 -16.16 14.41 -3.71
CA SER A 37 -15.23 13.52 -4.40
C SER A 37 -15.75 12.12 -4.64
N ASN A 38 -16.45 11.53 -3.66
CA ASN A 38 -16.84 10.12 -3.70
C ASN A 38 -18.26 9.91 -4.23
N LYS A 39 -19.18 10.85 -3.96
CA LYS A 39 -20.55 10.78 -4.46
C LYS A 39 -20.72 11.49 -5.82
N LEU A 40 -20.16 12.68 -5.97
CA LEU A 40 -20.28 13.47 -7.20
C LEU A 40 -19.14 13.26 -8.19
N GLY A 41 -18.08 12.52 -7.83
CA GLY A 41 -16.95 12.27 -8.69
C GLY A 41 -16.05 13.49 -8.95
N LEU A 42 -16.23 14.57 -8.15
CA LEU A 42 -15.44 15.78 -8.28
C LEU A 42 -14.08 15.57 -7.58
N SER A 43 -13.01 15.42 -8.35
CA SER A 43 -11.67 15.29 -7.79
C SER A 43 -11.01 16.65 -7.56
N SER A 44 -10.16 16.76 -6.55
CA SER A 44 -9.25 17.91 -6.42
C SER A 44 -8.13 17.83 -7.47
N PRO A 45 -7.50 18.97 -7.82
CA PRO A 45 -6.32 18.97 -8.69
C PRO A 45 -5.23 18.06 -8.11
N LYS A 46 -4.65 17.19 -8.94
CA LYS A 46 -3.55 16.32 -8.51
C LYS A 46 -2.28 17.12 -8.25
N SER A 47 -1.53 16.75 -7.22
CA SER A 47 -0.19 17.26 -6.95
C SER A 47 0.88 16.30 -7.47
N ILE A 48 2.06 16.81 -7.73
CA ILE A 48 3.23 16.00 -8.10
C ILE A 48 3.49 14.93 -7.02
N SER A 49 3.45 15.31 -5.74
CA SER A 49 3.68 14.37 -4.63
C SER A 49 2.67 13.21 -4.57
N GLN A 50 1.43 13.42 -4.99
CA GLN A 50 0.45 12.34 -5.08
C GLN A 50 0.76 11.36 -6.22
N ILE A 51 1.28 11.86 -7.34
CA ILE A 51 1.68 11.01 -8.47
C ILE A 51 2.95 10.25 -8.11
N LEU A 52 3.94 10.93 -7.55
CA LEU A 52 5.20 10.32 -7.13
C LEU A 52 4.99 9.27 -6.03
N GLY A 53 4.04 9.47 -5.12
CA GLY A 53 3.75 8.47 -4.07
C GLY A 53 3.40 7.12 -4.65
N ILE A 54 2.53 7.09 -5.67
CA ILE A 54 2.10 5.85 -6.33
C ILE A 54 3.26 5.21 -7.11
N THR A 55 3.99 5.99 -7.90
CA THR A 55 5.05 5.44 -8.75
C THR A 55 6.30 5.04 -7.98
N LEU A 56 6.61 5.66 -6.84
CA LEU A 56 7.67 5.24 -5.93
C LEU A 56 7.33 3.91 -5.25
N GLU A 57 6.09 3.75 -4.82
CA GLU A 57 5.59 2.48 -4.29
C GLU A 57 5.66 1.38 -5.35
N ASP A 58 5.24 1.66 -6.60
CA ASP A 58 5.34 0.74 -7.73
C ASP A 58 6.80 0.34 -8.00
N ALA A 59 7.72 1.30 -8.01
CA ALA A 59 9.15 1.04 -8.23
C ALA A 59 9.75 0.16 -7.11
N LEU A 60 9.43 0.46 -5.85
CA LEU A 60 9.89 -0.36 -4.73
C LEU A 60 9.33 -1.79 -4.82
N CYS A 61 8.03 -1.93 -5.06
CA CYS A 61 7.39 -3.24 -5.22
C CYS A 61 7.98 -4.02 -6.40
N SER A 62 8.30 -3.36 -7.51
CA SER A 62 8.97 -3.98 -8.67
C SER A 62 10.31 -4.62 -8.29
N ILE A 63 11.13 -3.92 -7.50
CA ILE A 63 12.41 -4.45 -7.05
C ILE A 63 12.21 -5.59 -6.05
N LEU A 64 11.30 -5.44 -5.09
CA LEU A 64 10.99 -6.47 -4.10
C LEU A 64 10.49 -7.76 -4.74
N MET A 65 9.95 -7.70 -5.95
CA MET A 65 9.53 -8.87 -6.72
C MET A 65 10.67 -9.56 -7.45
N ARG A 66 11.84 -8.94 -7.58
CA ARG A 66 13.00 -9.56 -8.24
C ARG A 66 13.76 -10.47 -7.28
N ARG A 67 14.49 -11.43 -7.84
CA ARG A 67 15.31 -12.37 -7.09
C ARG A 67 16.78 -12.08 -7.34
N PRO A 68 17.60 -11.89 -6.29
CA PRO A 68 19.04 -11.86 -6.44
C PRO A 68 19.58 -13.26 -6.77
N VAL A 69 20.60 -13.33 -7.60
CA VAL A 69 21.24 -14.58 -7.99
C VAL A 69 22.68 -14.58 -7.48
N SER A 70 23.09 -15.69 -6.84
CA SER A 70 24.48 -15.92 -6.41
C SER A 70 25.04 -14.84 -5.48
N ILE A 71 24.24 -14.38 -4.52
CA ILE A 71 24.64 -13.40 -3.52
C ILE A 71 25.30 -14.11 -2.33
N ASN A 72 26.50 -13.66 -1.96
CA ASN A 72 27.31 -14.27 -0.89
C ASN A 72 27.45 -13.37 0.35
N SER A 73 27.10 -12.09 0.25
CA SER A 73 27.20 -11.14 1.36
C SER A 73 26.09 -10.11 1.34
N LEU A 74 25.89 -9.44 2.47
CA LEU A 74 24.98 -8.31 2.57
C LEU A 74 25.40 -7.14 1.68
N GLU A 75 26.70 -6.94 1.52
CA GLU A 75 27.27 -5.89 0.66
C GLU A 75 26.91 -6.13 -0.81
N GLU A 76 27.11 -7.35 -1.31
CA GLU A 76 26.70 -7.73 -2.67
C GLU A 76 25.19 -7.55 -2.86
N LEU A 77 24.39 -7.90 -1.86
CA LEU A 77 22.94 -7.71 -1.90
C LEU A 77 22.56 -6.22 -1.95
N LYS A 78 23.24 -5.37 -1.17
CA LYS A 78 23.04 -3.91 -1.21
C LYS A 78 23.44 -3.34 -2.58
N GLU A 79 24.57 -3.74 -3.14
CA GLU A 79 25.01 -3.30 -4.46
C GLU A 79 23.99 -3.68 -5.54
N TRP A 80 23.50 -4.91 -5.51
CA TRP A 80 22.47 -5.37 -6.42
C TRP A 80 21.17 -4.55 -6.29
N CYS A 81 20.68 -4.33 -5.07
CA CYS A 81 19.49 -3.51 -4.79
C CYS A 81 19.67 -2.08 -5.30
N PHE A 82 20.84 -1.48 -5.07
CA PHE A 82 21.07 -0.08 -5.41
C PHE A 82 21.26 0.14 -6.92
N ALA A 83 21.79 -0.85 -7.64
CA ALA A 83 21.80 -0.81 -9.10
C ALA A 83 20.37 -0.86 -9.67
N LEU A 84 19.50 -1.72 -9.11
CA LEU A 84 18.09 -1.75 -9.49
C LEU A 84 17.33 -0.45 -9.14
N ALA A 85 17.68 0.18 -8.02
CA ALA A 85 17.07 1.46 -7.63
C ALA A 85 17.38 2.57 -8.63
N GLU A 86 18.59 2.60 -9.21
CA GLU A 86 18.96 3.55 -10.28
C GLU A 86 18.14 3.30 -11.56
N GLU A 87 17.99 2.05 -11.96
CA GLU A 87 17.20 1.67 -13.12
C GLU A 87 15.72 2.02 -12.94
N GLU A 88 15.13 1.60 -11.82
CA GLU A 88 13.72 1.85 -11.52
C GLU A 88 13.40 3.33 -11.29
N ALA A 89 14.36 4.12 -10.78
CA ALA A 89 14.16 5.56 -10.62
C ALA A 89 13.97 6.28 -11.95
N VAL A 90 14.68 5.87 -13.01
CA VAL A 90 14.50 6.42 -14.35
C VAL A 90 13.10 6.09 -14.89
N GLN A 91 12.65 4.85 -14.70
CA GLN A 91 11.32 4.42 -15.11
C GLN A 91 10.24 5.14 -14.30
N CYS A 92 10.42 5.26 -12.99
CA CYS A 92 9.54 6.00 -12.08
C CYS A 92 9.41 7.47 -12.51
N TYR A 93 10.53 8.12 -12.84
CA TYR A 93 10.52 9.49 -13.33
C TYR A 93 9.72 9.64 -14.63
N GLN A 94 9.95 8.76 -15.61
CA GLN A 94 9.27 8.79 -16.90
C GLN A 94 7.77 8.54 -16.76
N ALA A 95 7.38 7.51 -16.00
CA ALA A 95 5.99 7.18 -15.77
C ALA A 95 5.25 8.29 -15.00
N SER A 96 5.90 8.88 -14.00
CA SER A 96 5.36 9.99 -13.22
C SER A 96 5.18 11.25 -14.10
N LYS A 97 6.16 11.57 -14.93
CA LYS A 97 6.11 12.70 -15.85
C LYS A 97 4.96 12.54 -16.83
N GLN A 98 4.86 11.39 -17.47
CA GLN A 98 3.78 11.08 -18.39
C GLN A 98 2.40 11.18 -17.71
N ASN A 99 2.28 10.66 -16.48
CA ASN A 99 1.05 10.77 -15.70
C ASN A 99 0.72 12.22 -15.34
N TRP A 100 1.72 13.02 -14.97
CA TRP A 100 1.56 14.44 -14.70
C TRP A 100 1.11 15.21 -15.96
N GLU A 101 1.76 15.00 -17.09
CA GLU A 101 1.45 15.67 -18.35
C GLU A 101 0.05 15.30 -18.89
N SER A 102 -0.36 14.04 -18.72
CA SER A 102 -1.68 13.55 -19.15
C SER A 102 -2.81 13.94 -18.20
N THR A 103 -2.50 14.39 -16.98
CA THR A 103 -3.50 14.79 -16.01
C THR A 103 -4.14 16.11 -16.40
N ALA A 104 -5.43 16.09 -16.75
CA ALA A 104 -6.16 17.27 -17.21
C ALA A 104 -6.35 18.32 -16.10
N TRP A 105 -6.36 17.90 -14.84
CA TRP A 105 -6.57 18.79 -13.70
C TRP A 105 -5.48 18.60 -12.65
N ARG A 106 -4.50 19.46 -12.70
CA ARG A 106 -3.31 19.48 -11.85
C ARG A 106 -3.16 20.82 -11.15
N LYS A 107 -2.33 20.88 -10.12
CA LYS A 107 -2.07 22.13 -9.38
C LYS A 107 -1.19 23.05 -10.23
N ASP A 108 -1.72 24.21 -10.57
CA ASP A 108 -1.04 25.22 -11.41
C ASP A 108 0.24 25.78 -10.76
N SER A 109 0.38 25.67 -9.42
CA SER A 109 1.53 26.19 -8.68
C SER A 109 2.73 25.23 -8.65
N GLN A 110 2.66 24.06 -9.29
CA GLN A 110 3.72 23.08 -9.31
C GLN A 110 4.25 22.87 -10.72
N THR A 111 5.56 22.81 -10.86
CA THR A 111 6.26 22.55 -12.10
C THR A 111 7.03 21.24 -12.01
N TRP A 112 7.12 20.52 -13.13
CA TRP A 112 7.80 19.21 -13.15
C TRP A 112 9.32 19.33 -12.99
N GLU A 113 9.89 20.48 -13.29
CA GLU A 113 11.33 20.78 -13.18
C GLU A 113 11.87 20.65 -11.75
N GLU A 114 10.97 20.61 -10.75
CA GLU A 114 11.33 20.39 -9.35
C GLU A 114 11.64 18.92 -9.03
N VAL A 115 11.33 17.98 -9.94
CA VAL A 115 11.55 16.53 -9.73
C VAL A 115 12.86 16.10 -10.34
N SER A 116 13.71 15.42 -9.57
CA SER A 116 14.97 14.85 -10.06
C SER A 116 15.00 13.31 -9.93
N VAL A 117 15.71 12.68 -10.86
CA VAL A 117 15.93 11.22 -10.81
C VAL A 117 16.76 10.85 -9.57
N ASP A 118 17.74 11.69 -9.19
CA ASP A 118 18.57 11.43 -8.01
C ASP A 118 17.76 11.40 -6.72
N GLU A 119 16.76 12.27 -6.58
CA GLU A 119 15.86 12.25 -5.43
C GLU A 119 15.02 10.97 -5.41
N LEU A 120 14.51 10.55 -6.56
CA LEU A 120 13.74 9.30 -6.67
C LEU A 120 14.62 8.08 -6.35
N THR A 121 15.85 8.04 -6.87
CA THR A 121 16.83 7.00 -6.55
C THR A 121 17.08 6.92 -5.05
N ARG A 122 17.31 8.08 -4.40
CA ARG A 122 17.51 8.15 -2.95
C ARG A 122 16.31 7.58 -2.18
N LYS A 123 15.09 7.96 -2.56
CA LYS A 123 13.87 7.48 -1.91
C LYS A 123 13.67 5.98 -2.08
N ILE A 124 13.91 5.44 -3.28
CA ILE A 124 13.84 4.00 -3.52
C ILE A 124 14.90 3.26 -2.69
N ARG A 125 16.15 3.76 -2.66
CA ARG A 125 17.20 3.19 -1.82
C ARG A 125 16.86 3.20 -0.34
N ASN A 126 16.21 4.25 0.16
CA ASN A 126 15.74 4.32 1.55
C ASN A 126 14.71 3.22 1.86
N GLY A 127 13.75 2.98 0.97
CA GLY A 127 12.80 1.88 1.11
C GLY A 127 13.47 0.51 1.09
N LEU A 128 14.45 0.32 0.18
CA LEU A 128 15.23 -0.91 0.12
C LEU A 128 16.10 -1.10 1.35
N HIS A 129 16.64 -0.02 1.94
CA HIS A 129 17.40 -0.10 3.18
C HIS A 129 16.57 -0.68 4.32
N LEU A 130 15.33 -0.19 4.46
CA LEU A 130 14.37 -0.73 5.46
C LEU A 130 14.07 -2.20 5.23
N PHE A 131 13.95 -2.63 3.98
CA PHE A 131 13.74 -4.05 3.68
C PHE A 131 15.00 -4.89 3.89
N LEU A 132 16.18 -4.38 3.57
CA LEU A 132 17.44 -5.08 3.80
C LEU A 132 17.70 -5.37 5.28
N GLU A 133 17.21 -4.53 6.20
CA GLU A 133 17.23 -4.83 7.64
C GLU A 133 16.39 -6.06 8.00
N GLU A 134 15.26 -6.26 7.33
CA GLU A 134 14.46 -7.47 7.47
C GLU A 134 15.18 -8.70 6.92
N VAL A 135 15.82 -8.58 5.77
CA VAL A 135 16.60 -9.67 5.16
C VAL A 135 17.78 -10.05 6.05
N GLU A 136 18.52 -9.07 6.57
CA GLU A 136 19.61 -9.32 7.51
C GLU A 136 19.11 -10.01 8.78
N SER A 137 18.01 -9.56 9.34
CA SER A 137 17.37 -10.17 10.51
C SER A 137 16.94 -11.62 10.22
N CYS A 138 16.38 -11.87 9.05
CA CYS A 138 16.00 -13.20 8.59
C CYS A 138 17.23 -14.11 8.44
N TYR A 139 18.30 -13.60 7.83
CA TYR A 139 19.56 -14.32 7.68
C TYR A 139 20.16 -14.71 9.03
N LEU A 140 20.23 -13.76 9.98
CA LEU A 140 20.74 -13.99 11.34
C LEU A 140 19.86 -14.96 12.15
N ALA A 141 18.57 -14.99 11.89
CA ALA A 141 17.62 -15.95 12.46
C ALA A 141 17.59 -17.29 11.71
N ASN A 142 18.53 -17.54 10.81
CA ASN A 142 18.59 -18.72 9.95
C ASN A 142 17.24 -19.02 9.24
N GLY A 143 16.60 -18.00 8.66
CA GLY A 143 15.37 -18.12 7.88
C GLY A 143 14.08 -18.16 8.70
N GLY A 144 14.19 -18.17 10.04
CA GLY A 144 13.00 -18.16 10.91
C GLY A 144 12.14 -19.42 10.85
N PRO A 145 10.89 -19.36 11.31
CA PRO A 145 10.05 -20.56 11.49
C PRO A 145 9.59 -21.22 10.19
N TYR A 146 9.69 -20.54 9.07
CA TYR A 146 9.18 -21.03 7.78
C TYR A 146 10.25 -21.61 6.85
N LEU A 147 11.52 -21.68 7.27
CA LEU A 147 12.62 -22.14 6.41
C LEU A 147 12.37 -23.53 5.80
N ASP A 148 11.97 -24.48 6.63
CA ASP A 148 11.69 -25.86 6.17
C ASP A 148 10.55 -25.90 5.17
N GLU A 149 9.50 -25.11 5.38
CA GLU A 149 8.36 -25.02 4.49
C GLU A 149 8.77 -24.41 3.14
N PHE A 150 9.54 -23.35 3.15
CA PHE A 150 10.07 -22.72 1.94
C PHE A 150 10.93 -23.69 1.13
N ARG A 151 11.84 -24.43 1.78
CA ARG A 151 12.71 -25.39 1.12
C ARG A 151 11.94 -26.58 0.54
N GLN A 152 10.92 -27.09 1.26
CA GLN A 152 10.10 -28.21 0.81
C GLN A 152 9.24 -27.87 -0.40
N GLN A 153 8.70 -26.70 -0.44
CA GLN A 153 7.79 -26.29 -1.51
C GLN A 153 8.53 -25.90 -2.79
N GLN A 154 9.87 -25.70 -2.71
CA GLN A 154 10.69 -25.22 -3.82
C GLN A 154 10.09 -24.00 -4.54
N THR A 155 9.17 -23.34 -3.84
CA THR A 155 8.46 -22.18 -4.33
C THR A 155 8.68 -21.04 -3.36
N PRO A 156 9.20 -19.90 -3.80
CA PRO A 156 9.54 -18.78 -2.94
C PRO A 156 8.34 -18.05 -2.36
N HIS A 157 7.14 -18.38 -2.54
CA HIS A 157 5.96 -17.76 -1.97
C HIS A 157 4.86 -18.73 -1.74
N SER A 158 5.12 -19.56 -0.86
CA SER A 158 4.09 -20.39 -0.33
C SER A 158 3.50 -19.91 0.98
N ILE A 159 3.67 -18.67 1.34
CA ILE A 159 2.76 -18.15 2.34
C ILE A 159 1.43 -18.03 1.60
N PRO A 160 0.53 -19.03 1.75
CA PRO A 160 -0.78 -18.89 1.17
C PRO A 160 -1.33 -17.62 1.75
N SER A 161 -1.79 -16.75 0.89
CA SER A 161 -2.54 -15.63 1.34
C SER A 161 -3.93 -16.11 1.72
N PRO A 162 -4.27 -16.29 2.97
CA PRO A 162 -5.67 -16.47 3.35
C PRO A 162 -6.48 -15.23 2.99
N ALA A 163 -5.82 -14.09 2.73
CA ALA A 163 -6.44 -12.86 2.30
C ALA A 163 -7.12 -12.92 0.94
N TRP A 164 -6.74 -13.85 0.11
CA TRP A 164 -7.48 -14.12 -1.13
C TRP A 164 -8.70 -14.98 -0.88
N GLY A 165 -9.02 -15.22 0.38
CA GLY A 165 -10.12 -16.02 0.89
C GLY A 165 -11.16 -16.39 -0.13
N ASP A 166 -11.71 -17.50 0.05
CA ASP A 166 -12.71 -18.15 -0.79
C ASP A 166 -13.45 -17.16 -1.68
N GLU A 167 -13.09 -17.15 -2.94
CA GLU A 167 -13.66 -16.39 -4.05
C GLU A 167 -13.77 -14.86 -3.87
N PRO A 168 -12.91 -14.09 -4.54
CA PRO A 168 -13.12 -12.65 -4.61
C PRO A 168 -14.50 -12.37 -5.22
N ILE A 169 -15.19 -11.41 -4.63
CA ILE A 169 -16.51 -10.92 -5.09
C ILE A 169 -16.49 -10.46 -6.56
N PHE A 170 -15.30 -10.28 -7.13
CA PHE A 170 -15.06 -10.08 -8.55
C PHE A 170 -14.18 -11.21 -9.07
N PRO A 171 -14.52 -11.82 -10.21
CA PRO A 171 -13.64 -12.80 -10.83
C PRO A 171 -12.30 -12.13 -11.11
N ILE A 172 -11.29 -12.52 -10.34
CA ILE A 172 -9.91 -12.17 -10.68
C ILE A 172 -9.58 -12.98 -11.93
N PRO A 173 -9.15 -12.37 -13.03
CA PRO A 173 -8.72 -13.10 -14.21
C PRO A 173 -7.70 -14.18 -13.83
N ASP A 174 -7.76 -15.36 -14.44
CA ASP A 174 -6.86 -16.47 -14.12
C ASP A 174 -5.38 -16.08 -14.14
N LYS A 175 -5.02 -15.14 -15.01
CA LYS A 175 -3.70 -14.51 -15.00
C LYS A 175 -3.33 -13.89 -13.65
N VAL A 176 -4.29 -13.26 -12.97
CA VAL A 176 -4.08 -12.59 -11.69
C VAL A 176 -4.12 -13.57 -10.53
N ARG A 177 -4.93 -14.64 -10.59
CA ARG A 177 -4.90 -15.73 -9.60
C ARG A 177 -3.51 -16.39 -9.56
N ASN A 178 -2.94 -16.62 -10.71
CA ASN A 178 -1.59 -17.17 -10.84
C ASN A 178 -0.50 -16.15 -10.48
N PHE A 179 -0.81 -14.86 -10.53
CA PHE A 179 0.11 -13.78 -10.25
C PHE A 179 0.39 -13.58 -8.76
N GLY A 180 -0.60 -13.74 -7.91
CA GLY A 180 -0.37 -13.75 -6.46
C GLY A 180 0.52 -14.91 -6.03
N LEU A 181 0.58 -15.97 -6.83
CA LEU A 181 1.39 -17.14 -6.55
C LEU A 181 2.80 -17.05 -7.12
N ARG A 182 3.09 -16.24 -8.21
CA ARG A 182 4.43 -16.02 -8.67
C ARG A 182 4.69 -15.65 -10.07
N THR A 183 5.08 -14.50 -10.21
CA THR A 183 5.69 -13.98 -11.41
C THR A 183 7.20 -14.12 -11.47
N TRP A 184 7.74 -14.81 -10.53
CA TRP A 184 9.17 -15.11 -10.43
C TRP A 184 9.57 -16.34 -11.24
N ALA A 185 8.60 -17.06 -11.79
CA ALA A 185 8.85 -18.26 -12.59
C ALA A 185 9.56 -17.98 -13.92
N GLU A 186 9.56 -16.72 -14.34
CA GLU A 186 10.28 -16.25 -15.52
C GLU A 186 11.75 -15.93 -15.22
N ASP A 187 12.08 -15.74 -13.93
CA ASP A 187 13.42 -15.55 -13.45
C ASP A 187 14.11 -16.91 -13.29
N GLU A 188 15.42 -16.94 -13.16
CA GLU A 188 16.17 -18.16 -12.94
C GLU A 188 15.62 -18.95 -11.74
N PRO A 189 15.57 -20.29 -11.82
CA PRO A 189 15.03 -21.12 -10.76
C PRO A 189 15.83 -20.91 -9.47
N MET A 190 15.11 -20.81 -8.36
CA MET A 190 15.71 -20.72 -7.04
C MET A 190 16.45 -22.01 -6.73
N VAL A 191 17.72 -21.90 -6.34
CA VAL A 191 18.52 -23.00 -5.81
C VAL A 191 18.45 -22.93 -4.29
N TRP A 192 17.69 -23.84 -3.70
CA TRP A 192 17.59 -23.98 -2.26
C TRP A 192 18.77 -24.76 -1.71
N GLN A 193 19.28 -24.33 -0.55
CA GLN A 193 20.30 -25.07 0.17
C GLN A 193 19.75 -26.40 0.72
N SER A 194 20.65 -27.33 1.06
CA SER A 194 20.25 -28.56 1.72
C SER A 194 19.59 -28.26 3.08
N LYS A 195 18.77 -29.20 3.57
CA LYS A 195 18.00 -28.98 4.81
C LYS A 195 18.87 -28.58 6.01
N ASP A 196 20.06 -29.15 6.12
CA ASP A 196 20.97 -28.95 7.24
C ASP A 196 21.93 -27.77 7.03
N ASP A 197 21.93 -27.16 5.88
CA ASP A 197 22.79 -26.01 5.58
C ASP A 197 22.19 -24.72 6.16
N PRO A 198 23.03 -23.75 6.59
CA PRO A 198 22.53 -22.44 6.99
C PRO A 198 21.84 -21.74 5.84
N VAL A 199 20.92 -20.83 6.15
CA VAL A 199 20.23 -20.03 5.13
C VAL A 199 21.22 -19.17 4.35
N SER A 200 21.10 -19.15 3.03
CA SER A 200 21.86 -18.24 2.17
C SER A 200 21.22 -16.84 2.13
N TRP A 201 21.97 -15.82 1.66
CA TRP A 201 21.44 -14.47 1.48
C TRP A 201 20.29 -14.42 0.46
N THR A 202 20.37 -15.22 -0.59
CA THR A 202 19.27 -15.35 -1.56
C THR A 202 18.03 -15.97 -0.95
N GLU A 203 18.19 -17.02 -0.12
CA GLU A 203 17.04 -17.59 0.63
C GLU A 203 16.49 -16.61 1.64
N ALA A 204 17.34 -15.90 2.39
CA ALA A 204 16.89 -14.89 3.35
C ALA A 204 16.08 -13.76 2.67
N TRP A 205 16.51 -13.32 1.49
CA TRP A 205 15.75 -12.38 0.67
C TRP A 205 14.36 -12.93 0.33
N GLU A 206 14.31 -14.18 -0.17
CA GLU A 206 13.06 -14.80 -0.58
C GLU A 206 12.10 -15.02 0.60
N ILE A 207 12.63 -15.45 1.75
CA ILE A 207 11.84 -15.69 2.96
C ILE A 207 11.35 -14.38 3.57
N ALA A 208 12.22 -13.37 3.68
CA ALA A 208 11.89 -12.08 4.26
C ALA A 208 10.97 -11.24 3.37
N ARG A 209 10.86 -11.57 2.09
CA ARG A 209 10.10 -10.78 1.15
C ARG A 209 8.65 -10.59 1.56
N PRO A 210 8.18 -9.31 1.63
CA PRO A 210 6.81 -9.02 1.99
C PRO A 210 5.85 -9.40 0.86
N TRP A 211 4.58 -9.52 1.21
CA TRP A 211 3.54 -9.38 0.23
C TRP A 211 3.55 -7.98 -0.31
N VAL A 212 3.58 -7.86 -1.62
CA VAL A 212 3.59 -6.58 -2.33
C VAL A 212 2.52 -6.59 -3.42
N LYS A 213 2.06 -5.41 -3.83
CA LYS A 213 1.29 -5.32 -5.05
C LYS A 213 2.20 -5.62 -6.25
N ASP A 214 1.63 -6.18 -7.31
CA ASP A 214 2.34 -6.34 -8.57
C ASP A 214 2.05 -5.15 -9.49
N PRO A 215 3.02 -4.23 -9.68
CA PRO A 215 2.83 -3.06 -10.54
C PRO A 215 2.61 -3.40 -12.01
N ARG A 216 3.03 -4.58 -12.48
CA ARG A 216 2.88 -5.02 -13.88
C ARG A 216 1.43 -5.30 -14.25
N VAL A 217 0.63 -5.73 -13.28
CA VAL A 217 -0.80 -5.99 -13.46
C VAL A 217 -1.69 -4.94 -12.81
N HIS A 218 -1.09 -3.94 -12.17
CA HIS A 218 -1.79 -2.89 -11.44
C HIS A 218 -2.81 -3.43 -10.43
N GLN A 219 -2.48 -4.55 -9.81
CA GLN A 219 -3.32 -5.20 -8.80
C GLN A 219 -2.68 -5.05 -7.43
N PRO A 220 -3.24 -4.21 -6.57
CA PRO A 220 -2.79 -4.10 -5.18
C PRO A 220 -3.22 -5.33 -4.37
N GLN A 221 -2.56 -5.53 -3.24
CA GLN A 221 -2.98 -6.49 -2.23
C GLN A 221 -4.29 -5.99 -1.59
N ARG A 222 -5.40 -6.61 -1.93
CA ARG A 222 -6.73 -6.19 -1.48
C ARG A 222 -7.31 -7.17 -0.49
N LEU A 223 -7.80 -6.62 0.60
CA LEU A 223 -8.68 -7.31 1.54
C LEU A 223 -10.13 -6.85 1.32
N PHE A 224 -11.05 -7.81 1.40
CA PHE A 224 -12.47 -7.53 1.32
C PHE A 224 -13.15 -8.07 2.57
N HIS A 225 -13.87 -7.21 3.27
CA HIS A 225 -14.69 -7.64 4.39
C HIS A 225 -15.67 -8.75 3.94
N PRO A 226 -15.90 -9.81 4.73
CA PRO A 226 -16.76 -10.93 4.33
C PRO A 226 -18.15 -10.50 3.84
N ASP A 227 -18.76 -9.51 4.48
CA ASP A 227 -20.05 -8.94 4.06
C ASP A 227 -19.94 -7.94 2.91
N GLY A 228 -18.76 -7.72 2.35
CA GLY A 228 -18.54 -6.90 1.15
C GLY A 228 -18.66 -5.39 1.31
N TRP A 229 -18.91 -4.86 2.52
CA TRP A 229 -19.12 -3.42 2.74
C TRP A 229 -17.84 -2.61 2.96
N ALA A 230 -16.72 -3.25 3.24
CA ALA A 230 -15.42 -2.61 3.38
C ALA A 230 -14.37 -3.30 2.52
N ALA A 231 -13.34 -2.55 2.12
CA ALA A 231 -12.17 -3.07 1.41
C ALA A 231 -10.94 -2.21 1.69
N GLY A 232 -9.76 -2.83 1.68
CA GLY A 232 -8.48 -2.15 1.85
C GLY A 232 -7.46 -2.63 0.84
N GLU A 233 -6.50 -1.77 0.55
CA GLU A 233 -5.32 -2.07 -0.25
C GLU A 233 -4.12 -1.92 0.68
N LEU A 234 -3.36 -3.00 0.86
CA LEU A 234 -2.16 -3.02 1.70
C LEU A 234 -0.93 -2.81 0.81
N ASP A 235 -0.02 -1.96 1.25
CA ASP A 235 1.23 -1.75 0.51
C ASP A 235 2.16 -2.94 0.71
N LEU A 236 2.49 -3.28 1.96
CA LEU A 236 3.34 -4.44 2.29
C LEU A 236 2.78 -5.20 3.49
N VAL A 237 2.94 -6.53 3.47
CA VAL A 237 2.70 -7.39 4.63
C VAL A 237 3.93 -8.27 4.87
N LEU A 238 4.57 -8.12 6.02
CA LEU A 238 5.69 -8.95 6.45
C LEU A 238 5.22 -10.09 7.34
N ARG A 239 5.77 -11.31 7.14
CA ARG A 239 5.39 -12.50 7.91
C ARG A 239 6.53 -13.49 8.17
N TRP A 240 7.74 -13.20 7.74
CA TRP A 240 8.84 -14.17 7.73
C TRP A 240 9.23 -14.72 9.11
N ASP A 241 9.03 -13.94 10.16
CA ASP A 241 9.35 -14.27 11.57
C ASP A 241 8.18 -14.92 12.33
N GLY A 242 7.10 -15.29 11.62
CA GLY A 242 5.88 -15.82 12.23
C GLY A 242 4.94 -14.75 12.75
N LYS A 243 5.30 -13.46 12.62
CA LYS A 243 4.48 -12.32 13.02
C LYS A 243 3.90 -11.63 11.80
N VAL A 244 2.67 -11.16 11.93
CA VAL A 244 2.02 -10.38 10.88
C VAL A 244 2.25 -8.89 11.15
N ARG A 245 2.98 -8.23 10.24
CA ARG A 245 3.21 -6.78 10.32
C ARG A 245 2.68 -6.13 9.06
N LEU A 246 1.79 -5.15 9.23
CA LEU A 246 1.23 -4.36 8.14
C LEU A 246 2.03 -3.07 8.00
N ILE A 247 2.46 -2.79 6.79
CA ILE A 247 3.32 -1.64 6.50
C ILE A 247 2.66 -0.80 5.43
N ASP A 248 2.63 0.50 5.68
CA ASP A 248 2.19 1.50 4.73
C ASP A 248 3.37 2.39 4.33
N ILE A 249 3.60 2.53 3.02
CA ILE A 249 4.72 3.27 2.45
C ILE A 249 4.35 4.74 2.26
N LYS A 250 5.20 5.64 2.73
CA LYS A 250 5.03 7.09 2.58
C LYS A 250 6.24 7.74 1.92
N SER A 251 6.03 8.37 0.78
CA SER A 251 7.08 9.09 0.05
C SER A 251 7.55 10.40 0.72
N GLY A 252 6.85 10.84 1.78
CA GLY A 252 7.12 12.10 2.47
C GLY A 252 7.84 11.92 3.81
N ASN A 253 7.78 12.98 4.63
CA ASN A 253 8.43 13.07 5.93
C ASN A 253 7.47 12.67 7.07
N PRO A 254 7.90 11.90 8.09
CA PRO A 254 7.08 11.47 9.21
C PRO A 254 6.52 12.61 10.05
N ASN A 255 7.22 13.73 10.13
CA ASN A 255 6.80 14.91 10.90
C ASN A 255 5.73 15.76 10.18
N SER A 256 5.19 15.25 9.06
CA SER A 256 4.14 15.95 8.35
C SER A 256 2.82 15.92 9.12
N LYS A 257 1.98 16.95 8.91
CA LYS A 257 0.61 17.03 9.44
C LYS A 257 -0.32 15.85 9.05
N PHE A 258 0.20 14.91 8.26
CA PHE A 258 -0.52 13.71 7.83
C PHE A 258 -0.26 12.47 8.70
N ALA A 259 0.62 12.56 9.71
CA ALA A 259 0.92 11.41 10.57
C ALA A 259 -0.32 10.83 11.28
N GLN A 260 -1.22 11.68 11.79
CA GLN A 260 -2.49 11.20 12.38
C GLN A 260 -3.38 10.47 11.37
N SER A 261 -3.36 10.88 10.10
CA SER A 261 -4.15 10.20 9.08
C SER A 261 -3.59 8.81 8.75
N LEU A 262 -2.31 8.60 8.95
CA LEU A 262 -1.67 7.28 8.79
C LEU A 262 -2.09 6.32 9.90
N GLU A 263 -2.14 6.77 11.15
CA GLU A 263 -2.63 5.95 12.26
C GLU A 263 -4.06 5.45 12.02
N HIS A 264 -4.97 6.32 11.56
CA HIS A 264 -6.33 5.92 11.19
C HIS A 264 -6.34 4.88 10.04
N GLN A 265 -5.48 5.07 9.06
CA GLN A 265 -5.36 4.14 7.92
C GLN A 265 -4.86 2.77 8.38
N LEU A 266 -3.82 2.73 9.20
CA LEU A 266 -3.24 1.49 9.71
C LEU A 266 -4.19 0.77 10.68
N ASN A 267 -4.92 1.50 11.53
CA ASN A 267 -5.96 0.92 12.37
C ASN A 267 -7.09 0.30 11.53
N PHE A 268 -7.47 0.94 10.43
CA PHE A 268 -8.43 0.37 9.49
C PHE A 268 -7.91 -0.92 8.85
N TYR A 269 -6.64 -0.97 8.49
CA TYR A 269 -6.04 -2.18 7.92
C TYR A 269 -5.90 -3.31 8.94
N ALA A 270 -5.51 -3.01 10.18
CA ALA A 270 -5.44 -3.99 11.26
C ALA A 270 -6.83 -4.57 11.59
N TRP A 271 -7.86 -3.70 11.64
CA TRP A 271 -9.24 -4.13 11.77
C TRP A 271 -9.68 -5.02 10.60
N LEU A 272 -9.42 -4.60 9.36
CA LEU A 272 -9.82 -5.36 8.18
C LEU A 272 -9.08 -6.70 8.06
N TRP A 273 -7.81 -6.74 8.50
CA TRP A 273 -7.07 -7.99 8.62
C TRP A 273 -7.77 -8.96 9.57
N HIS A 274 -8.10 -8.52 10.75
CA HIS A 274 -8.83 -9.30 11.75
C HIS A 274 -10.15 -9.87 11.20
N GLU A 275 -10.95 -9.04 10.53
CA GLU A 275 -12.24 -9.43 9.95
C GLU A 275 -12.11 -10.43 8.79
N THR A 276 -10.95 -10.53 8.16
CA THR A 276 -10.70 -11.37 6.97
C THR A 276 -9.82 -12.59 7.25
N HIS A 277 -9.22 -12.72 8.45
CA HIS A 277 -8.26 -13.75 8.81
C HIS A 277 -8.62 -14.46 10.11
N ASP A 278 -9.85 -14.94 10.23
CA ASP A 278 -10.33 -15.73 11.36
C ASP A 278 -10.04 -15.10 12.73
N ASN A 279 -10.23 -13.79 12.84
CA ASN A 279 -9.93 -12.97 14.02
C ASN A 279 -8.44 -12.95 14.42
N GLN A 280 -7.53 -13.24 13.48
CA GLN A 280 -6.11 -13.08 13.73
C GLN A 280 -5.76 -11.62 13.97
N GLN A 281 -5.14 -11.31 15.09
CA GLN A 281 -4.54 -10.01 15.34
C GLN A 281 -3.23 -9.88 14.59
N VAL A 282 -2.91 -8.67 14.14
CA VAL A 282 -1.59 -8.35 13.62
C VAL A 282 -0.62 -8.12 14.80
N ASP A 283 0.65 -8.39 14.59
CA ASP A 283 1.70 -8.20 15.60
C ASP A 283 2.33 -6.81 15.53
N GLY A 284 2.16 -6.12 14.41
CA GLY A 284 2.69 -4.77 14.21
C GLY A 284 1.98 -4.01 13.10
N ILE A 285 1.98 -2.69 13.24
CA ILE A 285 1.54 -1.74 12.22
C ILE A 285 2.57 -0.62 12.12
N GLU A 286 3.07 -0.40 10.90
CA GLU A 286 4.24 0.45 10.66
C GLU A 286 4.02 1.42 9.50
N GLY A 287 4.62 2.61 9.59
CA GLY A 287 4.82 3.50 8.46
C GLY A 287 6.28 3.49 8.03
N TRP A 288 6.55 3.18 6.77
CA TRP A 288 7.88 3.30 6.18
C TRP A 288 7.97 4.59 5.37
N TYR A 289 8.86 5.48 5.78
CA TYR A 289 9.03 6.78 5.15
C TYR A 289 10.27 6.79 4.25
N LEU A 290 10.06 7.13 2.97
CA LEU A 290 11.11 7.09 1.96
C LEU A 290 11.96 8.38 1.88
N ASP A 291 11.55 9.44 2.55
CA ASP A 291 12.34 10.68 2.59
C ASP A 291 13.62 10.53 3.41
N GLY A 292 13.55 9.72 4.47
CA GLY A 292 14.66 9.06 5.17
C GLY A 292 14.33 7.57 5.27
N PRO A 293 15.27 6.68 5.66
CA PRO A 293 14.97 5.28 5.94
C PRO A 293 14.34 5.14 7.34
N ASP A 294 13.19 5.80 7.56
CA ASP A 294 12.58 5.92 8.87
C ASP A 294 11.40 4.94 9.02
N ARG A 295 11.38 4.20 10.14
CA ARG A 295 10.26 3.37 10.57
C ARG A 295 9.50 4.02 11.70
N PHE A 296 8.19 4.10 11.56
CA PHE A 296 7.30 4.54 12.61
C PHE A 296 6.37 3.42 13.02
N TYR A 297 6.44 3.06 14.30
CA TYR A 297 5.58 2.03 14.89
C TYR A 297 4.36 2.68 15.53
N PHE A 298 3.20 2.11 15.26
CA PHE A 298 1.96 2.55 15.87
C PHE A 298 1.44 1.47 16.83
N PRO A 299 0.68 1.85 17.86
CA PRO A 299 0.05 0.89 18.75
C PRO A 299 -0.90 -0.04 17.98
N VAL A 300 -0.72 -1.33 18.11
CA VAL A 300 -1.64 -2.32 17.55
C VAL A 300 -2.96 -2.24 18.31
N PRO A 301 -4.12 -2.15 17.64
CA PRO A 301 -5.41 -2.11 18.32
C PRO A 301 -5.66 -3.43 19.05
N THR A 302 -6.08 -3.34 20.31
CA THR A 302 -6.52 -4.49 21.10
C THR A 302 -7.83 -5.05 20.55
N GLU A 303 -8.19 -6.27 20.98
CA GLU A 303 -9.47 -6.89 20.60
C GLU A 303 -10.67 -6.03 20.94
N ASP A 304 -10.69 -5.41 22.14
CA ASP A 304 -11.74 -4.46 22.54
C ASP A 304 -11.80 -3.27 21.58
N LYS A 305 -10.64 -2.77 21.15
CA LYS A 305 -10.56 -1.67 20.20
C LYS A 305 -11.05 -2.10 18.82
N ILE A 306 -10.72 -3.30 18.36
CA ILE A 306 -11.22 -3.87 17.10
C ILE A 306 -12.75 -3.94 17.12
N ASN A 307 -13.33 -4.45 18.22
CA ASN A 307 -14.79 -4.51 18.39
C ASN A 307 -15.44 -3.12 18.35
N GLN A 308 -14.82 -2.12 18.98
CA GLN A 308 -15.27 -0.72 18.90
C GLN A 308 -15.20 -0.18 17.47
N LEU A 309 -14.07 -0.45 16.76
CA LEU A 309 -13.90 -0.02 15.38
C LEU A 309 -14.93 -0.66 14.44
N THR A 310 -15.31 -1.91 14.66
CA THR A 310 -16.37 -2.57 13.88
C THR A 310 -17.69 -1.81 13.98
N ILE A 311 -18.09 -1.40 15.20
CA ILE A 311 -19.31 -0.62 15.42
C ILE A 311 -19.19 0.77 14.78
N GLU A 312 -18.08 1.45 15.01
CA GLU A 312 -17.80 2.79 14.48
C GLU A 312 -17.81 2.80 12.94
N TYR A 313 -17.09 1.87 12.32
CA TYR A 313 -16.98 1.80 10.86
C TYR A 313 -18.30 1.42 10.19
N LYS A 314 -19.10 0.55 10.80
CA LYS A 314 -20.47 0.26 10.32
C LYS A 314 -21.35 1.51 10.37
N SER A 315 -21.31 2.27 11.47
CA SER A 315 -22.05 3.52 11.61
C SER A 315 -21.62 4.54 10.55
N ILE A 316 -20.31 4.79 10.43
CA ILE A 316 -19.75 5.71 9.42
C ILE A 316 -20.15 5.27 8.01
N HIS A 317 -20.08 3.98 7.70
CA HIS A 317 -20.47 3.47 6.39
C HIS A 317 -21.94 3.74 6.09
N GLN A 318 -22.84 3.55 7.06
CA GLN A 318 -24.26 3.87 6.92
C GLN A 318 -24.49 5.36 6.70
N ASP A 319 -23.80 6.22 7.47
CA ASP A 319 -23.85 7.67 7.28
C ASP A 319 -23.34 8.07 5.88
N MET A 320 -22.24 7.48 5.44
CA MET A 320 -21.71 7.70 4.10
C MET A 320 -22.69 7.25 3.00
N LEU A 321 -23.44 6.18 3.20
CA LEU A 321 -24.46 5.72 2.25
C LEU A 321 -25.64 6.69 2.19
N SER A 322 -26.11 7.18 3.31
CA SER A 322 -27.24 8.09 3.41
C SER A 322 -26.95 9.52 2.89
N LEU A 323 -25.65 9.89 2.80
CA LEU A 323 -25.27 11.18 2.24
C LEU A 323 -25.76 11.33 0.80
N GLY A 324 -26.64 12.32 0.58
CA GLY A 324 -27.22 12.62 -0.73
C GLY A 324 -28.56 11.95 -0.99
N GLU A 325 -29.11 11.19 -0.05
CA GLU A 325 -30.49 10.76 -0.08
C GLU A 325 -31.41 11.93 0.40
N GLY A 326 -31.97 12.63 -0.56
CA GLY A 326 -32.80 13.80 -0.31
C GLY A 326 -32.18 15.13 -0.75
N PRO A 327 -32.82 16.27 -0.53
CA PRO A 327 -32.22 17.56 -0.86
C PRO A 327 -30.97 17.73 -0.02
N VAL A 328 -29.81 17.81 -0.71
CA VAL A 328 -28.50 17.98 -0.06
C VAL A 328 -28.50 19.33 0.67
N ARG A 329 -28.89 19.31 1.91
CA ARG A 329 -28.76 20.43 2.82
C ARG A 329 -27.48 20.24 3.61
N PHE A 330 -26.38 20.79 3.07
CA PHE A 330 -25.25 21.02 3.94
C PHE A 330 -25.69 22.05 4.99
N PRO A 331 -25.57 21.75 6.30
CA PRO A 331 -25.90 22.73 7.32
C PRO A 331 -25.09 24.01 7.04
N ASP A 332 -25.76 25.17 7.11
CA ASP A 332 -25.10 26.46 6.91
C ASP A 332 -24.01 26.76 7.95
N SER A 333 -24.00 26.01 9.04
CA SER A 333 -22.97 26.04 10.07
C SER A 333 -22.32 24.67 10.22
N TYR A 334 -21.26 24.39 9.49
CA TYR A 334 -20.33 23.35 9.89
C TYR A 334 -19.62 23.77 11.17
N PRO A 335 -19.68 22.99 12.26
CA PRO A 335 -19.05 23.35 13.53
C PRO A 335 -17.51 23.39 13.47
N LYS A 336 -16.92 22.93 12.37
CA LYS A 336 -15.48 23.09 12.07
C LYS A 336 -15.34 23.49 10.61
N PRO A 337 -14.72 24.65 10.33
CA PRO A 337 -14.30 24.90 8.97
C PRO A 337 -13.43 23.72 8.55
N CYS A 338 -13.71 23.11 7.39
CA CYS A 338 -12.80 22.12 6.81
C CYS A 338 -11.44 22.77 6.79
N ILE A 339 -10.50 22.31 7.61
CA ILE A 339 -9.19 22.95 7.89
C ILE A 339 -8.37 23.21 6.63
N ASN A 340 -8.87 22.78 5.47
CA ASN A 340 -8.28 22.99 4.16
C ASN A 340 -9.31 23.38 3.08
N ALA A 341 -10.37 24.08 3.38
CA ALA A 341 -11.15 24.72 2.33
C ALA A 341 -10.31 25.77 1.57
N ALA A 342 -9.24 26.30 2.19
CA ALA A 342 -8.27 27.19 1.57
C ALA A 342 -7.24 26.47 0.67
N ALA A 343 -7.18 25.13 0.68
CA ALA A 343 -6.33 24.36 -0.24
C ALA A 343 -7.09 23.89 -1.49
N VAL A 344 -8.34 24.29 -1.62
CA VAL A 344 -9.24 24.04 -2.77
C VAL A 344 -9.59 25.34 -3.48
N SER A 345 -9.01 26.47 -3.05
CA SER A 345 -9.14 27.76 -3.74
C SER A 345 -7.89 28.03 -4.58
#